data_538b5e9218d70e0d60458086d3826383
#
_entry.id   538b5e9218d70e0d60458086d3826383
#
_cell.length_a   1.000
_cell.length_b   1.000
_cell.length_c   1.000
_cell.angle_alpha   90.00
_cell.angle_beta   90.00
_cell.angle_gamma   90.00
#
_symmetry.space_group_name_H-M   'P 1'
#
loop_
_entity.id
_entity.type
_entity.pdbx_description
1 polymer ?
#
loop_
_entity_poly.entity_id
_entity_poly.type
_entity_poly.pdbx_seq_one_letter_code
_entity_poly.pdbx_strand_id
1 'polypeptide(L)'
;MTRDEIRATVLRTLGEIAPEADLPTLKADVSFRDQLDVDSMDLLNFVVALHATLHVSIPEADYPKLATLDGCVEYLAGAGA
;
A
#
# COMPACT_ATOMS: atom_id res chain seq x y z
N MET A 1 1.59 2.36 -15.66
CA MET A 1 2.72 2.69 -14.76
C MET A 1 3.67 1.49 -14.68
N THR A 2 4.97 1.77 -14.55
CA THR A 2 5.93 0.71 -14.25
C THR A 2 5.78 0.22 -12.81
N ARG A 3 6.35 -0.93 -12.50
CA ARG A 3 6.33 -1.45 -11.13
C ARG A 3 7.06 -0.50 -10.17
N ASP A 4 8.15 0.12 -10.61
CA ASP A 4 8.87 1.10 -9.80
C ASP A 4 8.02 2.34 -9.50
N GLU A 5 7.25 2.81 -10.46
CA GLU A 5 6.32 3.92 -10.28
C GLU A 5 5.20 3.55 -9.32
N ILE A 6 4.65 2.34 -9.44
CA ILE A 6 3.63 1.82 -8.52
C ILE A 6 4.20 1.76 -7.10
N ARG A 7 5.40 1.22 -6.94
CA ARG A 7 6.08 1.12 -5.66
C ARG A 7 6.26 2.50 -5.02
N ALA A 8 6.74 3.48 -5.79
CA ALA A 8 6.92 4.84 -5.30
C ALA A 8 5.59 5.47 -4.87
N THR A 9 4.52 5.23 -5.61
CA THR A 9 3.17 5.72 -5.28
C THR A 9 2.66 5.08 -4.00
N VAL A 10 2.84 3.78 -3.84
CA VAL A 10 2.43 3.07 -2.62
C VAL A 10 3.18 3.61 -1.41
N LEU A 11 4.49 3.80 -1.51
CA LEU A 11 5.30 4.33 -0.42
C LEU A 11 4.90 5.76 -0.05
N ARG A 12 4.65 6.61 -1.03
CA ARG A 12 4.19 7.98 -0.79
C ARG A 12 2.84 8.00 -0.07
N THR A 13 1.90 7.17 -0.52
CA THR A 13 0.59 7.06 0.10
C THR A 13 0.70 6.55 1.53
N LEU A 14 1.53 5.54 1.76
CA LEU A 14 1.78 5.01 3.09
C LEU A 14 2.38 6.08 4.02
N GLY A 15 3.28 6.91 3.51
CA GLY A 15 3.88 8.01 4.27
C GLY A 15 2.88 9.08 4.68
N GLU A 16 1.82 9.28 3.88
CA GLU A 16 0.74 10.21 4.24
C GLU A 16 -0.12 9.64 5.38
N ILE A 17 -0.31 8.33 5.41
CA ILE A 17 -1.11 7.65 6.44
C ILE A 17 -0.29 7.45 7.73
N ALA A 18 1.00 7.18 7.61
CA ALA A 18 1.90 6.94 8.74
C ALA A 18 3.13 7.86 8.64
N PRO A 19 2.99 9.16 8.99
CA PRO A 19 4.08 10.13 8.79
C PRO A 19 5.35 9.82 9.57
N GLU A 20 5.26 9.07 10.68
CA GLU A 20 6.42 8.70 11.47
C GLU A 20 7.16 7.49 10.91
N ALA A 21 6.63 6.82 9.89
CA ALA A 21 7.24 5.62 9.34
C ALA A 21 8.58 5.95 8.69
N ASP A 22 9.59 5.13 8.98
CA ASP A 22 10.88 5.21 8.32
C ASP A 22 10.82 4.37 7.03
N LEU A 23 10.35 4.99 5.95
CA LEU A 23 10.12 4.30 4.69
C LEU A 23 11.38 3.66 4.09
N PRO A 24 12.59 4.29 4.18
CA PRO A 24 13.80 3.64 3.67
C PRO A 24 14.14 2.31 4.33
N THR A 25 13.69 2.07 5.57
CA THR A 25 13.94 0.81 6.27
C THR A 25 12.77 -0.17 6.18
N LEU A 26 11.70 0.20 5.49
CA LEU A 26 10.52 -0.65 5.35
C LEU A 26 10.87 -1.95 4.65
N LYS A 27 10.47 -3.07 5.24
CA LYS A 27 10.65 -4.39 4.65
C LYS A 27 9.49 -4.72 3.74
N ALA A 28 9.79 -5.01 2.48
CA ALA A 28 8.77 -5.20 1.44
C ALA A 28 7.93 -6.46 1.63
N ASP A 29 8.46 -7.47 2.31
CA ASP A 29 7.83 -8.77 2.51
C ASP A 29 7.20 -8.95 3.90
N VAL A 30 7.23 -7.92 4.73
CA VAL A 30 6.65 -7.94 6.09
C VAL A 30 5.38 -7.11 6.09
N SER A 31 4.33 -7.58 6.77
CA SER A 31 3.07 -6.86 6.83
C SER A 31 3.25 -5.48 7.45
N PHE A 32 2.50 -4.51 6.96
CA PHE A 32 2.54 -3.14 7.49
C PHE A 32 2.19 -3.10 8.98
N ARG A 33 1.25 -3.95 9.41
CA ARG A 33 0.84 -4.00 10.82
C ARG A 33 1.92 -4.55 11.74
N ASP A 34 2.81 -5.39 11.21
CA ASP A 34 3.88 -5.99 12.00
C ASP A 34 5.07 -5.06 12.16
N GLN A 35 5.26 -4.13 11.24
CA GLN A 35 6.43 -3.24 11.26
C GLN A 35 6.12 -1.76 11.45
N LEU A 36 4.85 -1.36 11.36
CA LEU A 36 4.42 0.02 11.53
C LEU A 36 3.35 0.10 12.62
N ASP A 37 3.27 1.26 13.25
CA ASP A 37 2.22 1.54 14.24
C ASP A 37 0.97 2.03 13.49
N VAL A 38 0.29 1.11 12.81
CA VAL A 38 -0.94 1.38 12.06
C VAL A 38 -2.04 0.42 12.49
N ASP A 39 -3.26 0.92 12.58
CA ASP A 39 -4.44 0.10 12.91
C ASP A 39 -5.28 -0.17 11.65
N SER A 40 -6.42 -0.86 11.85
CA SER A 40 -7.31 -1.20 10.74
C SER A 40 -7.87 0.02 10.02
N MET A 41 -8.11 1.10 10.74
CA MET A 41 -8.63 2.34 10.16
C MET A 41 -7.58 3.01 9.29
N ASP A 42 -6.32 3.01 9.74
CA ASP A 42 -5.22 3.54 8.93
C ASP A 42 -5.05 2.74 7.64
N LEU A 43 -5.15 1.42 7.72
CA LEU A 43 -5.04 0.56 6.54
C LEU A 43 -6.22 0.73 5.59
N LEU A 44 -7.43 0.93 6.12
CA LEU A 44 -8.59 1.24 5.30
C LEU A 44 -8.39 2.57 4.56
N ASN A 45 -7.92 3.61 5.25
CA ASN A 45 -7.62 4.90 4.64
C ASN A 45 -6.53 4.78 3.57
N PHE A 46 -5.54 3.94 3.80
CA PHE A 46 -4.49 3.64 2.84
C PHE A 46 -5.06 3.03 1.54
N VAL A 47 -5.92 2.04 1.68
CA VAL A 47 -6.55 1.39 0.51
C VAL A 47 -7.43 2.38 -0.25
N VAL A 48 -8.22 3.19 0.45
CA VAL A 48 -9.06 4.22 -0.17
C VAL A 48 -8.20 5.23 -0.93
N ALA A 49 -7.08 5.64 -0.35
CA ALA A 49 -6.15 6.57 -1.00
C ALA A 49 -5.50 5.96 -2.26
N LEU A 50 -5.14 4.68 -2.23
CA LEU A 50 -4.62 3.99 -3.41
C LEU A 50 -5.67 3.93 -4.52
N HIS A 51 -6.91 3.60 -4.18
CA HIS A 51 -8.02 3.59 -5.12
C HIS A 51 -8.18 4.97 -5.78
N ALA A 52 -8.19 6.02 -4.98
CA ALA A 52 -8.37 7.38 -5.49
C ALA A 52 -7.21 7.84 -6.37
N THR A 53 -5.98 7.49 -5.99
CA THR A 53 -4.77 7.94 -6.69
C THR A 53 -4.54 7.18 -8.00
N LEU A 54 -4.77 5.87 -7.99
CA LEU A 54 -4.45 5.00 -9.12
C LEU A 54 -5.67 4.64 -9.97
N HIS A 55 -6.86 5.03 -9.53
CA HIS A 55 -8.12 4.70 -10.22
C HIS A 55 -8.31 3.20 -10.42
N VAL A 56 -7.88 2.40 -9.44
CA VAL A 56 -8.02 0.94 -9.44
C VAL A 56 -9.12 0.55 -8.46
N SER A 57 -10.09 -0.23 -8.91
CA SER A 57 -11.11 -0.79 -8.01
C SER A 57 -10.50 -1.87 -7.14
N ILE A 58 -10.66 -1.74 -5.82
CA ILE A 58 -10.11 -2.67 -4.85
C ILE A 58 -11.27 -3.21 -4.00
N PRO A 59 -11.80 -4.40 -4.33
CA PRO A 59 -12.85 -5.02 -3.52
C PRO A 59 -12.34 -5.35 -2.12
N GLU A 60 -13.21 -5.28 -1.14
CA GLU A 60 -12.86 -5.57 0.25
C GLU A 60 -12.23 -6.97 0.41
N ALA A 61 -12.71 -7.94 -0.36
CA ALA A 61 -12.16 -9.31 -0.34
C ALA A 61 -10.67 -9.35 -0.69
N ASP A 62 -10.17 -8.35 -1.41
CA ASP A 62 -8.76 -8.28 -1.83
C ASP A 62 -7.87 -7.49 -0.88
N TYR A 63 -8.43 -6.87 0.17
CA TYR A 63 -7.64 -6.08 1.12
C TYR A 63 -6.47 -6.85 1.74
N PRO A 64 -6.59 -8.14 2.09
CA PRO A 64 -5.44 -8.90 2.60
C PRO A 64 -4.26 -8.97 1.64
N LYS A 65 -4.49 -8.85 0.34
CA LYS A 65 -3.41 -8.85 -0.67
C LYS A 65 -2.56 -7.58 -0.61
N LEU A 66 -3.04 -6.54 0.05
CA LEU A 66 -2.36 -5.26 0.21
C LEU A 66 -1.66 -5.11 1.56
N ALA A 67 -1.44 -6.22 2.25
CA ALA A 67 -0.86 -6.21 3.59
C ALA A 67 0.65 -5.92 3.61
N THR A 68 1.35 -6.13 2.49
CA THR A 68 2.79 -5.89 2.34
C THR A 68 3.05 -4.99 1.14
N LEU A 69 4.24 -4.37 1.10
CA LEU A 69 4.63 -3.57 -0.07
C LEU A 69 4.70 -4.45 -1.32
N ASP A 70 5.30 -5.63 -1.25
CA ASP A 70 5.36 -6.55 -2.38
C ASP A 70 3.95 -6.94 -2.85
N GLY A 71 3.05 -7.21 -1.93
CA GLY A 71 1.66 -7.54 -2.26
C GLY A 71 0.94 -6.38 -2.94
N CYS A 72 1.17 -5.15 -2.49
CA CYS A 72 0.60 -3.96 -3.11
C CYS A 72 1.07 -3.81 -4.56
N VAL A 73 2.37 -3.91 -4.79
CA VAL A 73 2.94 -3.75 -6.14
C VAL A 73 2.42 -4.84 -7.07
N GLU A 74 2.41 -6.08 -6.60
CA GLU A 74 1.93 -7.23 -7.37
C GLU A 74 0.44 -7.06 -7.74
N TYR A 75 -0.37 -6.73 -6.76
CA TYR A 75 -1.82 -6.56 -6.96
C TYR A 75 -2.11 -5.41 -7.93
N LEU A 76 -1.50 -4.26 -7.71
CA LEU A 76 -1.77 -3.06 -8.50
C LEU A 76 -1.26 -3.20 -9.93
N ALA A 77 -0.09 -3.82 -10.12
CA ALA A 77 0.42 -4.11 -11.46
C ALA A 77 -0.52 -5.05 -12.22
N GLY A 78 -1.03 -6.08 -11.56
CA GLY A 78 -1.99 -7.01 -12.14
C GLY A 78 -3.35 -6.39 -12.43
N ALA A 79 -3.71 -5.32 -11.72
CA ALA A 79 -4.96 -4.61 -11.92
C ALA A 79 -4.88 -3.51 -13.00
N GLY A 80 -3.74 -3.37 -13.64
CA GLY A 80 -3.57 -2.41 -14.74
C GLY A 80 -3.17 -1.00 -14.31
N ALA A 81 -2.67 -0.85 -13.10
CA ALA A 81 -2.16 0.44 -12.62
C ALA A 81 -0.93 0.90 -13.41
#